data_03ca1a8e441bc72cbcd0c6f80d4a15be
#
_entry.id   03ca1a8e441bc72cbcd0c6f80d4a15be
#
_cell.length_a   1.000
_cell.length_b   1.000
_cell.length_c   1.000
_cell.angle_alpha   90.00
_cell.angle_beta   90.00
_cell.angle_gamma   90.00
#
_symmetry.space_group_name_H-M   'P 1'
#
loop_
_entity.id
_entity.type
_entity.pdbx_description
1 polymer ?
#
loop_
_entity_poly.entity_id
_entity_poly.type
_entity_poly.pdbx_seq_one_letter_code
_entity_poly.pdbx_strand_id
1 'polypeptide(L)'
;MTQIDEYSPTVEKKLYSGYSMRLSERNVKTFKKAAVRVASALNAAGIGCELESLVLREGELTSEGKHKFYSVDVAVKDPRYEAVAIELEGRGSASKDDIERDEFLLGHGFSAVLHYPNSKRSEDIIADLKRDYLKDGGVC
;
A
#
# COMPACT_ATOMS: atom_id res chain seq x y z
N MET A 1 8.99 12.63 -13.83
CA MET A 1 8.70 12.53 -13.55
C MET A 1 8.46 12.21 -13.58
N THR A 2 8.72 11.63 -13.31
CA THR A 2 8.52 11.28 -12.91
C THR A 2 8.09 10.70 -12.92
N GLN A 3 8.08 10.37 -12.83
CA GLN A 3 7.77 9.81 -12.44
C GLN A 3 7.61 9.55 -12.10
N ILE A 4 7.52 9.65 -11.93
CA ILE A 4 7.32 9.44 -11.27
C ILE A 4 6.76 9.89 -11.26
N ASP A 5 6.42 10.41 -11.43
CA ASP A 5 5.75 10.73 -11.13
C ASP A 5 4.83 10.68 -11.36
N GLU A 6 4.42 10.62 -11.77
CA GLU A 6 3.63 10.46 -11.68
C GLU A 6 3.26 9.69 -11.02
N TYR A 7 3.27 9.02 -10.56
CA TYR A 7 3.11 8.36 -9.84
C TYR A 7 3.66 8.46 -8.93
N SER A 8 3.83 8.80 -8.71
CA SER A 8 4.06 9.03 -7.90
C SER A 8 4.63 9.31 -7.24
N PRO A 9 4.97 9.66 -6.78
CA PRO A 9 5.27 9.84 -5.86
C PRO A 9 5.19 10.45 -4.91
N THR A 10 5.14 11.07 -4.51
CA THR A 10 4.48 11.30 -3.56
C THR A 10 5.12 11.96 -2.41
N VAL A 11 4.60 12.13 -1.31
CA VAL A 11 5.03 12.81 -0.22
C VAL A 11 6.36 12.56 0.11
N GLU A 12 6.52 11.48 0.34
CA GLU A 12 7.77 11.03 0.64
C GLU A 12 8.65 11.38 -0.50
N LYS A 13 8.10 11.88 -1.55
CA LYS A 13 8.86 12.24 -2.66
C LYS A 13 10.02 13.05 -2.30
N LYS A 14 9.87 13.97 -1.44
CA LYS A 14 10.92 14.82 -1.11
C LYS A 14 11.99 14.11 -0.43
N LEU A 15 11.67 13.41 0.58
CA LEU A 15 12.62 12.71 1.40
C LEU A 15 12.98 11.37 0.86
N TYR A 16 12.04 10.73 0.23
CA TYR A 16 12.25 9.36 -0.19
C TYR A 16 12.24 9.15 -1.69
N SER A 17 12.36 10.22 -2.44
CA SER A 17 12.23 10.11 -3.87
C SER A 17 13.22 9.14 -4.51
N GLY A 18 14.45 9.12 -4.01
CA GLY A 18 15.43 8.20 -4.57
C GLY A 18 14.99 6.76 -4.42
N TYR A 19 14.36 6.46 -3.31
CA TYR A 19 13.88 5.13 -3.04
C TYR A 19 12.71 4.81 -3.95
N SER A 20 11.80 5.75 -4.06
CA SER A 20 10.62 5.56 -4.89
C SER A 20 11.00 5.40 -6.34
N MET A 21 12.00 6.15 -6.79
CA MET A 21 12.44 6.02 -8.16
C MET A 21 13.07 4.68 -8.43
N ARG A 22 13.82 4.16 -7.48
CA ARG A 22 14.40 2.84 -7.65
C ARG A 22 13.30 1.79 -7.75
N LEU A 23 12.24 1.96 -6.99
CA LEU A 23 11.12 1.03 -7.07
C LEU A 23 10.44 1.12 -8.42
N SER A 24 10.27 2.32 -8.93
CA SER A 24 9.58 2.50 -10.19
C SER A 24 10.38 1.93 -11.36
N GLU A 25 11.67 1.76 -11.17
CA GLU A 25 12.52 1.16 -12.20
C GLU A 25 12.50 -0.35 -12.13
N ARG A 26 11.94 -0.90 -11.06
CA ARG A 26 11.92 -2.34 -10.90
C ARG A 26 10.97 -2.94 -11.92
N ASN A 27 11.35 -4.12 -12.36
CA ASN A 27 10.50 -4.85 -13.28
C ASN A 27 9.22 -5.23 -12.53
N VAL A 28 8.09 -4.98 -13.15
CA VAL A 28 6.80 -5.29 -12.53
C VAL A 28 6.73 -6.73 -12.03
N LYS A 29 7.41 -7.63 -12.71
CA LYS A 29 7.38 -9.04 -12.31
C LYS A 29 8.01 -9.29 -10.93
N THR A 30 8.70 -8.30 -10.35
CA THR A 30 9.26 -8.47 -9.02
C THR A 30 8.19 -8.22 -7.96
N PHE A 31 7.04 -7.68 -8.33
CA PHE A 31 5.96 -7.47 -7.40
C PHE A 31 5.13 -8.74 -7.28
N LYS A 32 4.40 -8.90 -6.18
CA LYS A 32 3.50 -10.02 -6.03
C LYS A 32 2.44 -9.98 -7.12
N LYS A 33 2.20 -11.10 -7.77
CA LYS A 33 1.19 -11.16 -8.82
C LYS A 33 -0.18 -10.76 -8.29
N ALA A 34 -0.52 -11.21 -7.08
CA ALA A 34 -1.81 -10.87 -6.51
C ALA A 34 -1.93 -9.37 -6.29
N ALA A 35 -0.85 -8.72 -5.86
CA ALA A 35 -0.87 -7.28 -5.63
C ALA A 35 -1.07 -6.52 -6.94
N VAL A 36 -0.40 -6.96 -8.00
CA VAL A 36 -0.55 -6.33 -9.31
C VAL A 36 -1.99 -6.48 -9.81
N ARG A 37 -2.56 -7.66 -9.62
CA ARG A 37 -3.93 -7.93 -10.05
C ARG A 37 -4.92 -7.03 -9.32
N VAL A 38 -4.76 -6.89 -8.02
CA VAL A 38 -5.66 -6.06 -7.21
C VAL A 38 -5.48 -4.59 -7.56
N ALA A 39 -4.24 -4.13 -7.68
CA ALA A 39 -3.98 -2.73 -8.02
C ALA A 39 -4.56 -2.39 -9.39
N SER A 40 -4.42 -3.30 -10.35
CA SER A 40 -4.97 -3.08 -11.68
C SER A 40 -6.50 -2.99 -11.65
N ALA A 41 -7.12 -3.84 -10.84
CA ALA A 41 -8.58 -3.82 -10.72
C ALA A 41 -9.07 -2.54 -10.04
N LEU A 42 -8.34 -2.07 -9.03
CA LEU A 42 -8.69 -0.82 -8.37
C LEU A 42 -8.59 0.34 -9.34
N ASN A 43 -7.51 0.39 -10.11
CA ASN A 43 -7.34 1.44 -11.10
C ASN A 43 -8.45 1.40 -12.15
N ALA A 44 -8.82 0.20 -12.59
CA ALA A 44 -9.90 0.05 -13.57
C ALA A 44 -11.24 0.51 -12.99
N ALA A 45 -11.41 0.42 -11.68
CA ALA A 45 -12.61 0.89 -10.99
C ALA A 45 -12.53 2.37 -10.61
N GLY A 46 -11.46 3.05 -10.99
CA GLY A 46 -11.30 4.47 -10.69
C GLY A 46 -10.83 4.76 -9.28
N ILE A 47 -10.29 3.77 -8.57
CA ILE A 47 -9.82 3.97 -7.20
C ILE A 47 -8.30 4.11 -7.22
N GLY A 48 -7.81 5.24 -6.76
CA GLY A 48 -6.38 5.51 -6.73
C GLY A 48 -5.67 4.62 -5.72
N CYS A 49 -4.56 4.05 -6.12
CA CYS A 49 -3.78 3.19 -5.22
C CYS A 49 -2.31 3.20 -5.63
N GLU A 50 -1.49 2.71 -4.74
CA GLU A 50 -0.06 2.62 -4.97
C GLU A 50 0.40 1.20 -4.67
N LEU A 51 1.18 0.63 -5.60
CA LEU A 51 1.69 -0.72 -5.46
C LEU A 51 3.00 -0.67 -4.66
N GLU A 52 3.14 -1.54 -3.70
CA GLU A 52 4.34 -1.62 -2.86
C GLU A 52 4.71 -0.26 -2.24
N SER A 53 3.75 0.32 -1.57
CA SER A 53 3.97 1.61 -0.92
C SER A 53 4.92 1.44 0.28
N LEU A 54 5.90 2.33 0.40
CA LEU A 54 6.87 2.26 1.48
C LEU A 54 6.52 3.23 2.59
N VAL A 55 6.60 2.74 3.82
CA VAL A 55 6.33 3.55 5.00
C VAL A 55 7.60 3.56 5.86
N LEU A 56 8.15 4.73 6.09
CA LEU A 56 9.40 4.87 6.82
C LEU A 56 9.22 4.48 8.28
N ARG A 57 10.13 3.66 8.76
CA ARG A 57 10.19 3.31 10.18
C ARG A 57 11.15 4.30 10.84
N GLU A 58 10.60 5.44 11.18
CA GLU A 58 11.37 6.56 11.64
C GLU A 58 12.24 6.21 12.83
N GLY A 59 13.50 6.59 12.78
CA GLY A 59 14.43 6.32 13.87
C GLY A 59 15.06 4.96 13.84
N GLU A 60 14.66 4.08 12.90
CA GLU A 60 15.22 2.73 12.82
C GLU A 60 16.17 2.62 11.65
N LEU A 61 17.33 2.06 11.91
CA LEU A 61 18.35 1.91 10.88
C LEU A 61 18.78 0.46 10.77
N THR A 62 19.20 0.08 9.58
CA THR A 62 19.80 -1.24 9.36
C THR A 62 21.21 -1.23 9.93
N SER A 63 21.86 -2.38 9.95
CA SER A 63 23.24 -2.48 10.42
C SER A 63 24.18 -1.65 9.55
N GLU A 64 23.77 -1.32 8.32
CA GLU A 64 24.58 -0.50 7.43
C GLU A 64 24.23 0.98 7.53
N GLY A 65 23.38 1.35 8.48
CA GLY A 65 23.02 2.75 8.69
C GLY A 65 21.95 3.28 7.74
N LYS A 66 21.21 2.40 7.07
CA LYS A 66 20.17 2.81 6.14
C LYS A 66 18.82 2.81 6.84
N HIS A 67 17.93 3.67 6.40
CA HIS A 67 16.58 3.73 6.95
C HIS A 67 15.82 2.44 6.68
N LYS A 68 14.98 2.04 7.64
CA LYS A 68 14.13 0.88 7.48
C LYS A 68 12.74 1.33 7.05
N PHE A 69 12.07 0.48 6.27
CA PHE A 69 10.73 0.76 5.78
C PHE A 69 9.88 -0.49 5.92
N TYR A 70 8.56 -0.29 6.06
CA TYR A 70 7.62 -1.35 5.82
C TYR A 70 7.07 -1.17 4.41
N SER A 71 6.79 -2.27 3.73
CA SER A 71 6.20 -2.23 2.40
C SER A 71 4.76 -2.69 2.50
N VAL A 72 3.84 -1.93 1.91
CA VAL A 72 2.42 -2.27 1.87
C VAL A 72 2.14 -2.76 0.46
N ASP A 73 1.56 -3.95 0.33
CA ASP A 73 1.32 -4.54 -1.00
C ASP A 73 0.53 -3.61 -1.91
N VAL A 74 -0.61 -3.13 -1.44
CA VAL A 74 -1.42 -2.16 -2.18
C VAL A 74 -1.96 -1.14 -1.18
N ALA A 75 -1.63 0.12 -1.38
CA ALA A 75 -2.12 1.18 -0.50
C ALA A 75 -3.17 1.98 -1.25
N VAL A 76 -4.36 2.13 -0.67
CA VAL A 76 -5.40 2.95 -1.27
C VAL A 76 -5.03 4.42 -1.05
N LYS A 77 -4.86 5.14 -2.14
CA LYS A 77 -4.44 6.55 -2.12
C LYS A 77 -5.45 7.37 -2.92
N ASP A 78 -6.65 7.44 -2.41
CA ASP A 78 -7.75 8.10 -3.11
C ASP A 78 -8.49 8.96 -2.09
N PRO A 79 -8.67 10.25 -2.37
CA PRO A 79 -9.30 11.16 -1.40
C PRO A 79 -10.72 10.79 -1.04
N ARG A 80 -11.40 9.99 -1.85
CA ARG A 80 -12.76 9.56 -1.55
C ARG A 80 -12.80 8.42 -0.56
N TYR A 81 -11.67 7.80 -0.31
CA TYR A 81 -11.59 6.61 0.56
C TYR A 81 -10.67 6.86 1.74
N GLU A 82 -10.91 6.11 2.81
CA GLU A 82 -9.98 6.10 3.92
C GLU A 82 -8.64 5.53 3.43
N ALA A 83 -7.57 5.85 4.11
CA ALA A 83 -6.26 5.31 3.77
C ALA A 83 -6.19 3.86 4.26
N VAL A 84 -6.27 2.93 3.36
CA VAL A 84 -6.31 1.51 3.68
C VAL A 84 -5.09 0.80 3.11
N ALA A 85 -4.45 -0.02 3.94
CA ALA A 85 -3.36 -0.86 3.51
C ALA A 85 -3.93 -2.25 3.22
N ILE A 86 -3.68 -2.77 2.03
CA ILE A 86 -4.15 -4.10 1.64
C ILE A 86 -2.94 -5.01 1.57
N GLU A 87 -2.99 -6.10 2.34
CA GLU A 87 -1.94 -7.10 2.36
C GLU A 87 -2.49 -8.40 1.79
N LEU A 88 -1.75 -8.99 0.86
CA LEU A 88 -2.16 -10.22 0.21
C LEU A 88 -1.18 -11.32 0.60
N GLU A 89 -1.70 -12.37 1.19
CA GLU A 89 -0.87 -13.39 1.81
C GLU A 89 -1.20 -14.79 1.35
N GLY A 90 -0.19 -15.61 1.31
CA GLY A 90 -0.40 -17.01 0.97
C GLY A 90 -0.76 -17.85 2.17
N ARG A 91 -0.65 -17.30 3.37
CA ARG A 91 -0.96 -18.04 4.58
C ARG A 91 -1.92 -17.30 5.43
N GLY A 92 -2.65 -18.03 6.26
CA GLY A 92 -3.73 -17.44 7.02
C GLY A 92 -3.38 -16.90 8.37
N SER A 93 -2.26 -17.27 8.97
CA SER A 93 -1.99 -16.85 10.34
C SER A 93 -0.95 -15.73 10.39
N ALA A 94 -1.22 -14.75 11.20
CA ALA A 94 -0.31 -13.62 11.36
C ALA A 94 0.77 -13.95 12.38
N SER A 95 1.99 -13.57 12.08
CA SER A 95 3.09 -13.71 13.01
C SER A 95 3.11 -12.50 13.94
N LYS A 96 3.97 -12.56 14.94
CA LYS A 96 4.16 -11.44 15.83
C LYS A 96 4.64 -10.22 15.05
N ASP A 97 5.54 -10.43 14.09
CA ASP A 97 6.05 -9.34 13.29
C ASP A 97 4.95 -8.70 12.44
N ASP A 98 4.01 -9.52 11.96
CA ASP A 98 2.89 -9.01 11.18
C ASP A 98 2.00 -8.12 12.04
N ILE A 99 1.78 -8.51 13.28
CA ILE A 99 0.96 -7.74 14.20
C ILE A 99 1.63 -6.40 14.50
N GLU A 100 2.93 -6.41 14.73
CA GLU A 100 3.68 -5.19 15.01
C GLU A 100 3.64 -4.26 13.81
N ARG A 101 3.75 -4.81 12.60
CA ARG A 101 3.69 -4.00 11.39
C ARG A 101 2.32 -3.34 11.26
N ASP A 102 1.25 -4.11 11.51
CA ASP A 102 -0.10 -3.56 11.39
C ASP A 102 -0.30 -2.41 12.38
N GLU A 103 0.16 -2.59 13.61
CA GLU A 103 0.04 -1.54 14.62
C GLU A 103 0.81 -0.29 14.20
N PHE A 104 1.99 -0.49 13.64
CA PHE A 104 2.79 0.63 13.17
C PHE A 104 2.05 1.38 12.06
N LEU A 105 1.51 0.66 11.10
CA LEU A 105 0.80 1.29 9.97
C LEU A 105 -0.41 2.08 10.45
N LEU A 106 -1.15 1.52 11.41
CA LEU A 106 -2.32 2.21 11.95
C LEU A 106 -1.94 3.50 12.67
N GLY A 107 -0.72 3.58 13.18
CA GLY A 107 -0.25 4.79 13.85
C GLY A 107 0.43 5.76 12.89
N HIS A 108 0.54 5.42 11.61
CA HIS A 108 1.32 6.22 10.66
C HIS A 108 0.55 6.49 9.37
N GLY A 109 -0.71 6.84 9.51
CA GLY A 109 -1.47 7.35 8.38
C GLY A 109 -2.49 6.40 7.78
N PHE A 110 -2.51 5.14 8.20
CA PHE A 110 -3.51 4.22 7.69
C PHE A 110 -4.64 4.06 8.68
N SER A 111 -5.87 4.08 8.16
CA SER A 111 -7.07 3.88 8.97
C SER A 111 -7.34 2.40 9.20
N ALA A 112 -6.86 1.56 8.31
CA ALA A 112 -7.12 0.12 8.40
C ALA A 112 -6.05 -0.66 7.66
N VAL A 113 -5.82 -1.88 8.09
CA VAL A 113 -4.95 -2.82 7.39
C VAL A 113 -5.79 -4.06 7.14
N LEU A 114 -6.01 -4.38 5.88
CA LEU A 114 -6.85 -5.51 5.49
C LEU A 114 -5.96 -6.64 4.98
N HIS A 115 -6.17 -7.81 5.51
CA HIS A 115 -5.42 -8.99 5.11
C HIS A 115 -6.33 -9.91 4.32
N TYR A 116 -5.93 -10.24 3.11
CA TYR A 116 -6.68 -11.15 2.26
C TYR A 116 -5.78 -12.27 1.76
N PRO A 117 -6.33 -13.44 1.50
CA PRO A 117 -5.54 -14.49 0.87
C PRO A 117 -5.24 -14.06 -0.57
N ASN A 118 -4.14 -14.56 -1.12
CA ASN A 118 -3.75 -14.23 -2.48
C ASN A 118 -4.84 -14.54 -3.50
N SER A 119 -5.70 -15.49 -3.17
CA SER A 119 -6.77 -15.91 -4.08
C SER A 119 -8.03 -15.04 -3.99
N LYS A 120 -8.06 -14.06 -3.08
CA LYS A 120 -9.27 -13.23 -2.92
C LYS A 120 -9.55 -12.49 -4.22
N ARG A 121 -10.80 -12.50 -4.62
CA ARG A 121 -11.20 -11.86 -5.88
C ARG A 121 -11.14 -10.35 -5.72
N SER A 122 -10.64 -9.69 -6.74
CA SER A 122 -10.51 -8.24 -6.71
C SER A 122 -11.85 -7.55 -6.55
N GLU A 123 -12.90 -8.08 -7.17
CA GLU A 123 -14.24 -7.51 -7.05
C GLU A 123 -14.71 -7.50 -5.61
N ASP A 124 -14.35 -8.53 -4.84
CA ASP A 124 -14.78 -8.61 -3.45
C ASP A 124 -14.03 -7.61 -2.60
N ILE A 125 -12.76 -7.38 -2.90
CA ILE A 125 -11.97 -6.38 -2.21
C ILE A 125 -12.55 -5.00 -2.49
N ILE A 126 -12.88 -4.73 -3.75
CA ILE A 126 -13.46 -3.44 -4.13
C ILE A 126 -14.80 -3.24 -3.41
N ALA A 127 -15.61 -4.30 -3.33
CA ALA A 127 -16.89 -4.21 -2.65
C ALA A 127 -16.69 -3.88 -1.16
N ASP A 128 -15.68 -4.48 -0.53
CA ASP A 128 -15.39 -4.20 0.86
C ASP A 128 -14.98 -2.74 1.05
N LEU A 129 -14.17 -2.21 0.14
CA LEU A 129 -13.73 -0.82 0.23
C LEU A 129 -14.93 0.12 0.08
N LYS A 130 -15.80 -0.14 -0.86
CA LYS A 130 -16.94 0.72 -1.09
C LYS A 130 -17.92 0.67 0.07
N ARG A 131 -18.08 -0.49 0.68
CA ARG A 131 -19.01 -0.64 1.78
C ARG A 131 -18.51 0.00 3.06
N ASP A 132 -17.23 -0.20 3.37
CA ASP A 132 -16.71 0.14 4.70
C ASP A 132 -15.76 1.31 4.76
N TYR A 133 -15.17 1.71 3.64
CA TYR A 133 -14.09 2.69 3.68
C TYR A 133 -14.26 3.92 2.79
N LEU A 134 -15.44 4.12 2.26
CA LEU A 134 -15.74 5.38 1.59
C LEU A 134 -15.93 6.44 2.66
N LYS A 135 -15.34 7.61 2.45
CA LYS A 135 -15.52 8.70 3.39
C LYS A 135 -16.90 9.28 3.25
N ASP A 136 -17.54 9.57 4.37
CA ASP A 136 -18.87 10.13 4.36
C ASP A 136 -18.94 11.42 3.57
N GLY A 137 -17.94 12.26 3.72
CA GLY A 137 -17.94 13.53 3.02
C GLY A 137 -17.89 13.36 1.52
N GLY A 138 -17.43 12.22 1.05
CA GLY A 138 -17.37 11.96 -0.37
C GLY A 138 -18.71 11.62 -0.97
N VAL A 139 -19.69 11.43 -0.13
CA VAL A 139 -21.00 11.02 -0.57
C VAL A 139 -21.90 12.22 -0.81
N CYS A 140 -21.54 13.31 -0.24
CA CYS A 140 -22.39 14.50 -0.30
C CYS A 140 -22.30 15.25 -1.58
#